data_844e98e74f2088425b22936a7d3049ab
#
_entry.id   844e98e74f2088425b22936a7d3049ab
#
_cell.length_a   1.000
_cell.length_b   1.000
_cell.length_c   1.000
_cell.angle_alpha   90.00
_cell.angle_beta   90.00
_cell.angle_gamma   90.00
#
_symmetry.space_group_name_H-M   'P 1'
#
loop_
_entity.id
_entity.type
_entity.pdbx_description
1 polymer ?
#
loop_
_entity_poly.entity_id
_entity_poly.type
_entity_poly.pdbx_seq_one_letter_code
_entity_poly.pdbx_strand_id
1 'polypeptide(L)'
;MNDSPEIKAEVIAVFPDKVKISVDDIASFSDGKSIKVGSYLRITDNEDCALIAIIENFCIEVTDKAERRHIIEALPLGIIRDGKFLRGGDTLTIPPTGVSPATEEDIRRIFSDSVAPERKFEFCSLVSNDSIPVPVDGNRFFNKHIAVVGSTGAGKSHTITKIIQNAVAAKDG
;
A
#
# COMPACT_ATOMS: atom_id res chain seq x y z
N MET A 1 -8.78 -28.84 20.33
CA MET A 1 -8.21 -27.55 20.70
C MET A 1 -7.00 -27.37 19.82
N ASN A 2 -7.17 -26.68 18.69
CA ASN A 2 -6.06 -26.34 17.80
C ASN A 2 -5.49 -25.02 18.30
N ASP A 3 -4.41 -25.12 19.05
CA ASP A 3 -3.58 -23.98 19.40
C ASP A 3 -2.65 -23.73 18.20
N SER A 4 -3.17 -23.05 17.19
CA SER A 4 -2.32 -22.48 16.13
C SER A 4 -1.47 -21.41 16.81
N PRO A 5 -0.14 -21.38 16.64
CA PRO A 5 0.67 -20.31 17.21
C PRO A 5 0.19 -18.98 16.65
N GLU A 6 -0.31 -18.15 17.53
CA GLU A 6 -0.75 -16.80 17.21
C GLU A 6 0.47 -16.01 16.76
N ILE A 7 0.55 -15.74 15.46
CA ILE A 7 1.66 -15.00 14.87
C ILE A 7 1.59 -13.58 15.41
N LYS A 8 2.49 -13.26 16.32
CA LYS A 8 2.54 -11.93 16.93
C LYS A 8 3.35 -11.01 16.06
N ALA A 9 2.64 -10.19 15.29
CA ALA A 9 3.18 -8.94 14.79
C ALA A 9 2.52 -7.82 15.58
N GLU A 10 3.30 -6.98 16.24
CA GLU A 10 2.79 -5.89 17.05
C GLU A 10 3.49 -4.57 16.74
N VAL A 11 2.76 -3.48 16.84
CA VAL A 11 3.31 -2.14 16.73
C VAL A 11 4.09 -1.82 18.01
N ILE A 12 5.40 -1.60 17.88
CA ILE A 12 6.28 -1.29 19.01
C ILE A 12 6.59 0.19 19.15
N ALA A 13 6.44 0.98 18.07
CA ALA A 13 6.59 2.43 18.11
C ALA A 13 5.83 3.12 16.96
N VAL A 14 5.27 4.28 17.27
CA VAL A 14 4.61 5.15 16.30
C VAL A 14 5.32 6.50 16.32
N PHE A 15 5.74 6.95 15.13
CA PHE A 15 6.34 8.25 14.87
C PHE A 15 5.42 9.04 13.94
N PRO A 16 5.60 10.37 13.79
CA PRO A 16 4.78 11.16 12.88
C PRO A 16 4.84 10.70 11.41
N ASP A 17 5.97 10.14 11.00
CA ASP A 17 6.29 9.73 9.63
C ASP A 17 6.42 8.24 9.43
N LYS A 18 6.46 7.44 10.50
CA LYS A 18 6.63 5.99 10.40
C LYS A 18 6.07 5.20 11.58
N VAL A 19 5.81 3.94 11.33
CA VAL A 19 5.44 2.94 12.33
C VAL A 19 6.50 1.85 12.35
N LYS A 20 6.94 1.44 13.54
CA LYS A 20 7.79 0.27 13.75
C LYS A 20 6.98 -0.89 14.27
N ILE A 21 7.16 -2.04 13.63
CA ILE A 21 6.43 -3.26 13.90
C ILE A 21 7.44 -4.36 14.19
N SER A 22 7.28 -5.04 15.33
CA SER A 22 8.04 -6.25 15.67
C SER A 22 7.30 -7.46 15.12
N VAL A 23 8.02 -8.35 14.45
CA VAL A 23 7.49 -9.60 13.91
C VAL A 23 8.38 -10.74 14.38
N ASP A 24 7.77 -11.73 15.04
CA ASP A 24 8.53 -12.87 15.57
C ASP A 24 9.01 -13.80 14.45
N ASP A 25 8.16 -14.07 13.46
CA ASP A 25 8.49 -14.86 12.28
C ASP A 25 7.90 -14.26 11.01
N ILE A 26 8.76 -13.74 10.12
CA ILE A 26 8.35 -13.12 8.86
C ILE A 26 7.70 -14.13 7.91
N ALA A 27 8.17 -15.39 7.90
CA ALA A 27 7.64 -16.40 7.00
C ALA A 27 6.16 -16.72 7.32
N SER A 28 5.86 -16.87 8.59
CA SER A 28 4.50 -17.10 9.08
C SER A 28 3.62 -15.85 8.95
N PHE A 29 4.17 -14.66 9.22
CA PHE A 29 3.46 -13.38 9.07
C PHE A 29 3.02 -13.13 7.63
N SER A 30 3.76 -13.60 6.65
CA SER A 30 3.45 -13.42 5.23
C SER A 30 2.32 -14.30 4.70
N ASP A 31 1.85 -15.30 5.47
CA ASP A 31 0.83 -16.27 5.04
C ASP A 31 1.14 -16.85 3.64
N GLY A 32 2.40 -17.21 3.42
CA GLY A 32 2.89 -17.73 2.13
C GLY A 32 3.01 -16.70 1.00
N LYS A 33 2.66 -15.42 1.25
CA LYS A 33 2.88 -14.32 0.30
C LYS A 33 4.25 -13.70 0.53
N SER A 34 4.95 -13.35 -0.54
CA SER A 34 6.23 -12.66 -0.43
C SER A 34 6.01 -11.22 0.04
N ILE A 35 6.32 -10.94 1.31
CA ILE A 35 6.38 -9.57 1.83
C ILE A 35 7.72 -8.95 1.47
N LYS A 36 7.70 -7.77 0.88
CA LYS A 36 8.88 -7.04 0.42
C LYS A 36 8.72 -5.53 0.67
N VAL A 37 9.80 -4.78 0.54
CA VAL A 37 9.72 -3.32 0.51
C VAL A 37 8.74 -2.90 -0.58
N GLY A 38 7.83 -2.00 -0.26
CA GLY A 38 6.71 -1.60 -1.12
C GLY A 38 5.43 -2.43 -0.94
N SER A 39 5.42 -3.48 -0.10
CA SER A 39 4.17 -4.18 0.28
C SER A 39 3.35 -3.34 1.25
N TYR A 40 2.03 -3.52 1.22
CA TYR A 40 1.08 -2.80 2.07
C TYR A 40 0.74 -3.62 3.30
N LEU A 41 0.61 -2.93 4.43
CA LEU A 41 0.18 -3.48 5.71
C LEU A 41 -1.14 -2.85 6.14
N ARG A 42 -1.96 -3.66 6.79
CA ARG A 42 -3.16 -3.25 7.51
C ARG A 42 -2.88 -3.33 9.01
N ILE A 43 -3.07 -2.23 9.70
CA ILE A 43 -2.82 -2.10 11.13
C ILE A 43 -4.14 -1.67 11.78
N THR A 44 -4.68 -2.48 12.67
CA THR A 44 -6.01 -2.24 13.25
C THR A 44 -6.15 -2.84 14.64
N ASP A 45 -6.96 -2.20 15.47
CA ASP A 45 -7.47 -2.76 16.74
C ASP A 45 -8.92 -3.24 16.59
N ASN A 46 -9.61 -2.79 15.56
CA ASN A 46 -11.02 -3.12 15.32
C ASN A 46 -11.30 -3.17 13.82
N GLU A 47 -12.47 -3.70 13.45
CA GLU A 47 -12.87 -3.86 12.06
C GLU A 47 -13.26 -2.53 11.38
N ASP A 48 -13.68 -1.53 12.15
CA ASP A 48 -14.25 -0.29 11.63
C ASP A 48 -13.20 0.71 11.15
N CYS A 49 -11.98 0.62 11.67
CA CYS A 49 -10.91 1.53 11.33
C CYS A 49 -9.57 0.79 11.22
N ALA A 50 -8.92 0.92 10.07
CA ALA A 50 -7.61 0.35 9.83
C ALA A 50 -6.65 1.39 9.25
N LEU A 51 -5.46 1.48 9.81
CA LEU A 51 -4.37 2.22 9.21
C LEU A 51 -3.76 1.37 8.09
N ILE A 52 -3.54 1.99 6.95
CA ILE A 52 -2.78 1.40 5.85
C ILE A 52 -1.40 2.04 5.80
N ALA A 53 -0.37 1.20 5.80
CA ALA A 53 1.01 1.62 5.72
C ALA A 53 1.75 0.84 4.61
N ILE A 54 2.79 1.43 4.05
CA ILE A 54 3.67 0.79 3.07
C ILE A 54 5.01 0.48 3.71
N ILE A 55 5.52 -0.73 3.49
CA ILE A 55 6.81 -1.16 4.03
C ILE A 55 7.93 -0.40 3.34
N GLU A 56 8.74 0.31 4.11
CA GLU A 56 9.93 1.01 3.62
C GLU A 56 11.21 0.25 3.89
N ASN A 57 11.27 -0.46 5.02
CA ASN A 57 12.50 -1.11 5.46
C ASN A 57 12.24 -2.35 6.31
N PHE A 58 13.20 -3.28 6.25
CA PHE A 58 13.31 -4.42 7.15
C PHE A 58 14.66 -4.34 7.87
N CYS A 59 14.64 -4.47 9.18
CA CYS A 59 15.85 -4.59 9.97
C CYS A 59 15.74 -5.74 10.98
N ILE A 60 16.89 -6.17 11.48
CA ILE A 60 16.97 -7.17 12.52
C ILE A 60 17.57 -6.48 13.75
N GLU A 61 16.85 -6.48 14.84
CA GLU A 61 17.35 -6.08 16.14
C GLU A 61 17.79 -7.32 16.93
N VAL A 62 18.92 -7.21 17.61
CA VAL A 62 19.40 -8.23 18.52
C VAL A 62 19.13 -7.76 19.94
N THR A 63 18.32 -8.50 20.68
CA THR A 63 18.01 -8.20 22.06
C THR A 63 19.19 -8.50 22.99
N ASP A 64 19.18 -7.99 24.22
CA ASP A 64 20.19 -8.28 25.25
C ASP A 64 20.36 -9.79 25.56
N LYS A 65 19.34 -10.59 25.22
CA LYS A 65 19.34 -12.05 25.34
C LYS A 65 19.88 -12.78 24.09
N ALA A 66 20.48 -12.03 23.13
CA ALA A 66 20.93 -12.53 21.83
C ALA A 66 19.82 -13.13 20.96
N GLU A 67 18.54 -12.80 21.23
CA GLU A 67 17.42 -13.18 20.37
C GLU A 67 17.32 -12.20 19.20
N ARG A 68 17.04 -12.70 18.02
CA ARG A 68 16.83 -11.87 16.83
C ARG A 68 15.35 -11.54 16.69
N ARG A 69 15.04 -10.24 16.54
CA ARG A 69 13.70 -9.76 16.21
C ARG A 69 13.71 -9.11 14.84
N HIS A 70 12.73 -9.45 14.06
CA HIS A 70 12.52 -8.81 12.77
C HIS A 70 11.68 -7.54 12.98
N ILE A 71 12.20 -6.40 12.53
CA ILE A 71 11.53 -5.12 12.61
C ILE A 71 11.17 -4.66 11.21
N ILE A 72 9.90 -4.31 11.03
CA ILE A 72 9.39 -3.67 9.83
C ILE A 72 9.21 -2.18 10.13
N GLU A 73 9.80 -1.32 9.31
CA GLU A 73 9.48 0.10 9.28
C GLU A 73 8.52 0.37 8.13
N ALA A 74 7.38 0.97 8.43
CA ALA A 74 6.33 1.24 7.45
C ALA A 74 5.87 2.71 7.53
N LEU A 75 5.65 3.30 6.35
CA LEU A 75 5.14 4.67 6.19
C LEU A 75 3.61 4.65 6.20
N PRO A 76 2.94 5.36 7.12
CA PRO A 76 1.50 5.53 7.10
C PRO A 76 1.03 6.24 5.82
N LEU A 77 0.03 5.69 5.14
CA LEU A 77 -0.57 6.29 3.93
C LEU A 77 -1.91 6.96 4.22
N GLY A 78 -2.70 6.38 5.11
CA GLY A 78 -4.04 6.82 5.46
C GLY A 78 -4.81 5.75 6.21
N ILE A 79 -6.08 6.01 6.46
CA ILE A 79 -6.98 5.09 7.17
C ILE A 79 -8.11 4.62 6.26
N ILE A 80 -8.53 3.37 6.45
CA ILE A 80 -9.81 2.88 5.96
C ILE A 80 -10.81 2.99 7.10
N ARG A 81 -11.87 3.77 6.89
CA ARG A 81 -12.99 3.92 7.81
C ARG A 81 -14.30 3.84 7.03
N ASP A 82 -15.28 3.09 7.54
CA ASP A 82 -16.57 2.88 6.87
C ASP A 82 -16.43 2.45 5.40
N GLY A 83 -15.44 1.60 5.14
CA GLY A 83 -15.16 1.08 3.79
C GLY A 83 -14.51 2.08 2.82
N LYS A 84 -14.15 3.29 3.25
CA LYS A 84 -13.52 4.33 2.43
C LYS A 84 -12.09 4.60 2.88
N PHE A 85 -11.20 4.76 1.91
CA PHE A 85 -9.82 5.18 2.17
C PHE A 85 -9.73 6.70 2.29
N LEU A 86 -9.20 7.17 3.42
CA LEU A 86 -8.94 8.58 3.73
C LEU A 86 -7.42 8.79 3.84
N ARG A 87 -6.86 9.52 2.90
CA ARG A 87 -5.41 9.79 2.87
C ARG A 87 -5.02 10.77 3.98
N GLY A 88 -3.93 10.48 4.68
CA GLY A 88 -3.40 11.37 5.72
C GLY A 88 -4.31 11.49 6.93
N GLY A 89 -5.04 10.45 7.29
CA GLY A 89 -5.91 10.43 8.46
C GLY A 89 -5.17 10.70 9.76
N ASP A 90 -5.88 11.30 10.72
CA ASP A 90 -5.37 11.65 12.03
C ASP A 90 -4.73 10.46 12.71
N THR A 91 -3.63 10.76 13.31
CA THR A 91 -2.68 9.91 14.00
C THR A 91 -3.33 8.81 14.85
N LEU A 92 -2.76 7.63 14.75
CA LEU A 92 -2.90 6.60 15.77
C LEU A 92 -2.55 7.20 17.14
N THR A 93 -3.54 7.40 17.98
CA THR A 93 -3.35 7.91 19.33
C THR A 93 -2.82 6.83 20.27
N ILE A 94 -3.02 5.56 19.93
CA ILE A 94 -2.53 4.39 20.68
C ILE A 94 -2.01 3.39 19.66
N PRO A 95 -0.83 2.76 19.90
CA PRO A 95 -0.34 1.72 18.99
C PRO A 95 -1.34 0.57 18.91
N PRO A 96 -1.93 0.30 17.74
CA PRO A 96 -2.81 -0.84 17.56
C PRO A 96 -2.01 -2.15 17.64
N THR A 97 -2.66 -3.19 18.13
CA THR A 97 -2.01 -4.49 18.36
C THR A 97 -2.08 -5.42 17.15
N GLY A 98 -3.10 -5.27 16.30
CA GLY A 98 -3.29 -6.13 15.14
C GLY A 98 -2.55 -5.63 13.91
N VAL A 99 -1.60 -6.42 13.40
CA VAL A 99 -0.90 -6.14 12.14
C VAL A 99 -1.03 -7.33 11.21
N SER A 100 -1.40 -7.07 9.97
CA SER A 100 -1.50 -8.10 8.92
C SER A 100 -1.07 -7.52 7.56
N PRO A 101 -0.72 -8.36 6.58
CA PRO A 101 -0.63 -7.92 5.19
C PRO A 101 -1.98 -7.34 4.74
N ALA A 102 -1.95 -6.21 4.03
CA ALA A 102 -3.16 -5.63 3.46
C ALA A 102 -3.80 -6.58 2.44
N THR A 103 -5.11 -6.65 2.44
CA THR A 103 -5.87 -7.44 1.47
C THR A 103 -5.86 -6.75 0.09
N GLU A 104 -6.19 -7.50 -0.96
CA GLU A 104 -6.36 -6.91 -2.30
C GLU A 104 -7.45 -5.83 -2.31
N GLU A 105 -8.51 -6.04 -1.54
CA GLU A 105 -9.59 -5.07 -1.38
C GLU A 105 -9.12 -3.78 -0.71
N ASP A 106 -8.30 -3.86 0.33
CA ASP A 106 -7.71 -2.68 0.96
C ASP A 106 -6.87 -1.89 -0.04
N ILE A 107 -6.06 -2.59 -0.85
CA ILE A 107 -5.21 -1.96 -1.87
C ILE A 107 -6.06 -1.32 -2.97
N ARG A 108 -7.12 -1.98 -3.43
CA ARG A 108 -8.07 -1.41 -4.40
C ARG A 108 -8.66 -0.10 -3.89
N ARG A 109 -9.09 -0.05 -2.63
CA ARG A 109 -9.66 1.16 -2.00
C ARG A 109 -8.70 2.34 -1.99
N ILE A 110 -7.40 2.11 -1.73
CA ILE A 110 -6.38 3.17 -1.74
C ILE A 110 -6.40 3.94 -3.07
N PHE A 111 -6.55 3.22 -4.18
CA PHE A 111 -6.50 3.82 -5.51
C PHE A 111 -7.88 4.21 -6.04
N SER A 112 -8.91 3.38 -5.83
CA SER A 112 -10.24 3.61 -6.39
C SER A 112 -10.93 4.81 -5.77
N ASP A 113 -10.78 5.02 -4.46
CA ASP A 113 -11.49 6.08 -3.74
C ASP A 113 -10.83 7.47 -3.90
N SER A 114 -9.63 7.49 -4.47
CA SER A 114 -8.87 8.74 -4.69
C SER A 114 -9.42 9.60 -5.83
N VAL A 115 -10.24 9.02 -6.72
CA VAL A 115 -10.76 9.68 -7.92
C VAL A 115 -12.25 9.39 -8.08
N ALA A 116 -13.04 10.43 -8.33
CA ALA A 116 -14.45 10.28 -8.61
C ALA A 116 -14.68 9.42 -9.88
N PRO A 117 -15.68 8.52 -9.89
CA PRO A 117 -15.87 7.54 -10.96
C PRO A 117 -15.89 8.14 -12.36
N GLU A 118 -16.58 9.27 -12.54
CA GLU A 118 -16.72 9.97 -13.82
C GLU A 118 -15.44 10.67 -14.32
N ARG A 119 -14.40 10.69 -13.50
CA ARG A 119 -13.09 11.30 -13.81
C ARG A 119 -11.96 10.29 -13.89
N LYS A 120 -12.27 9.01 -13.63
CA LYS A 120 -11.25 7.96 -13.65
C LYS A 120 -10.72 7.77 -15.06
N PHE A 121 -9.41 7.90 -15.19
CA PHE A 121 -8.67 7.53 -16.37
C PHE A 121 -7.63 6.46 -16.00
N GLU A 122 -7.72 5.30 -16.63
CA GLU A 122 -6.91 4.14 -16.33
C GLU A 122 -6.02 3.79 -17.53
N PHE A 123 -4.71 3.79 -17.32
CA PHE A 123 -3.73 3.41 -18.34
C PHE A 123 -2.60 2.52 -17.81
N CYS A 124 -2.60 2.25 -16.51
CA CYS A 124 -1.62 1.42 -15.84
C CYS A 124 -2.23 0.63 -14.68
N SER A 125 -1.52 -0.37 -14.23
CA SER A 125 -1.83 -1.18 -13.05
C SER A 125 -0.70 -1.14 -12.04
N LEU A 126 -0.96 -1.64 -10.84
CA LEU A 126 0.02 -1.70 -9.78
C LEU A 126 1.10 -2.74 -10.10
N VAL A 127 2.37 -2.37 -10.00
CA VAL A 127 3.51 -3.29 -10.29
C VAL A 127 3.52 -4.53 -9.42
N SER A 128 3.03 -4.42 -8.17
CA SER A 128 2.93 -5.56 -7.24
C SER A 128 1.75 -6.48 -7.52
N ASN A 129 0.73 -6.01 -8.25
CA ASN A 129 -0.46 -6.77 -8.63
C ASN A 129 -1.12 -6.15 -9.87
N ASP A 130 -0.90 -6.75 -11.03
CA ASP A 130 -1.40 -6.27 -12.32
C ASP A 130 -2.94 -6.26 -12.43
N SER A 131 -3.65 -6.96 -11.54
CA SER A 131 -5.11 -6.96 -11.48
C SER A 131 -5.70 -5.68 -10.86
N ILE A 132 -4.86 -4.83 -10.26
CA ILE A 132 -5.29 -3.59 -9.61
C ILE A 132 -4.98 -2.40 -10.51
N PRO A 133 -5.99 -1.80 -11.16
CA PRO A 133 -5.79 -0.58 -11.93
C PRO A 133 -5.48 0.60 -11.01
N VAL A 134 -4.63 1.50 -11.49
CA VAL A 134 -4.31 2.75 -10.79
C VAL A 134 -4.93 3.90 -11.56
N PRO A 135 -6.14 4.34 -11.19
CA PRO A 135 -6.80 5.46 -11.84
C PRO A 135 -6.15 6.79 -11.49
N VAL A 136 -6.13 7.69 -12.45
CA VAL A 136 -5.81 9.09 -12.24
C VAL A 136 -7.03 9.95 -12.58
N ASP A 137 -7.12 11.16 -12.02
CA ASP A 137 -8.13 12.14 -12.44
C ASP A 137 -7.78 12.61 -13.86
N GLY A 138 -8.53 12.13 -14.85
CA GLY A 138 -8.28 12.39 -16.27
C GLY A 138 -8.28 13.88 -16.59
N ASN A 139 -9.20 14.66 -15.99
CA ASN A 139 -9.27 16.09 -16.19
C ASN A 139 -8.01 16.80 -15.68
N ARG A 140 -7.51 16.40 -14.50
CA ARG A 140 -6.28 16.98 -13.95
C ARG A 140 -5.05 16.50 -14.70
N PHE A 141 -5.05 15.24 -15.14
CA PHE A 141 -3.93 14.63 -15.85
C PHE A 141 -3.71 15.31 -17.21
N PHE A 142 -4.76 15.43 -18.03
CA PHE A 142 -4.65 16.03 -19.37
C PHE A 142 -4.61 17.55 -19.38
N ASN A 143 -4.99 18.20 -18.30
CA ASN A 143 -4.94 19.67 -18.18
C ASN A 143 -3.57 20.19 -17.71
N LYS A 144 -2.54 19.34 -17.69
CA LYS A 144 -1.18 19.72 -17.29
C LYS A 144 -0.16 19.27 -18.33
N HIS A 145 0.99 19.92 -18.34
CA HIS A 145 2.10 19.47 -19.15
C HIS A 145 2.64 18.12 -18.62
N ILE A 146 2.79 17.15 -19.52
CA ILE A 146 3.30 15.83 -19.22
C ILE A 146 4.63 15.67 -19.94
N ALA A 147 5.67 15.28 -19.21
CA ALA A 147 6.96 14.93 -19.76
C ALA A 147 7.28 13.46 -19.46
N VAL A 148 7.57 12.68 -20.52
CA VAL A 148 8.03 11.29 -20.38
C VAL A 148 9.54 11.26 -20.66
N VAL A 149 10.31 11.05 -19.60
CA VAL A 149 11.78 11.11 -19.63
C VAL A 149 12.36 9.71 -19.43
N GLY A 150 13.46 9.42 -20.10
CA GLY A 150 14.16 8.14 -19.99
C GLY A 150 15.21 7.98 -21.08
N SER A 151 16.09 6.99 -20.94
CA SER A 151 17.12 6.63 -21.94
C SER A 151 16.50 6.09 -23.24
N THR A 152 17.31 5.97 -24.28
CA THR A 152 16.91 5.33 -25.55
C THR A 152 16.54 3.87 -25.26
N GLY A 153 15.41 3.41 -25.81
CA GLY A 153 14.91 2.05 -25.58
C GLY A 153 14.08 1.85 -24.29
N ALA A 154 13.96 2.87 -23.43
CA ALA A 154 13.20 2.77 -22.15
C ALA A 154 11.65 2.70 -22.32
N GLY A 155 11.14 2.64 -23.54
CA GLY A 155 9.69 2.52 -23.80
C GLY A 155 8.90 3.83 -23.77
N LYS A 156 9.56 5.01 -23.82
CA LYS A 156 8.88 6.33 -23.79
C LYS A 156 7.74 6.46 -24.80
N SER A 157 8.03 6.15 -26.07
CA SER A 157 7.04 6.22 -27.16
C SER A 157 5.89 5.24 -26.93
N HIS A 158 6.17 4.04 -26.44
CA HIS A 158 5.14 3.06 -26.10
C HIS A 158 4.23 3.56 -25.00
N THR A 159 4.77 4.16 -23.94
CA THR A 159 4.00 4.76 -22.84
C THR A 159 3.07 5.86 -23.34
N ILE A 160 3.58 6.77 -24.19
CA ILE A 160 2.77 7.86 -24.77
C ILE A 160 1.66 7.28 -25.65
N THR A 161 1.98 6.32 -26.50
CA THR A 161 0.98 5.66 -27.36
C THR A 161 -0.11 5.00 -26.54
N LYS A 162 0.25 4.28 -25.45
CA LYS A 162 -0.69 3.63 -24.55
C LYS A 162 -1.63 4.64 -23.89
N ILE A 163 -1.09 5.76 -23.39
CA ILE A 163 -1.90 6.84 -22.80
C ILE A 163 -2.91 7.38 -23.81
N ILE A 164 -2.47 7.69 -25.05
CA ILE A 164 -3.34 8.24 -26.08
C ILE A 164 -4.42 7.23 -26.48
N GLN A 165 -4.06 5.95 -26.71
CA GLN A 165 -5.02 4.91 -27.04
C GLN A 165 -6.10 4.74 -25.98
N ASN A 166 -5.70 4.69 -24.70
CA ASN A 166 -6.66 4.58 -23.60
C ASN A 166 -7.53 5.84 -23.46
N ALA A 167 -6.99 7.03 -23.74
CA ALA A 167 -7.77 8.27 -23.72
C ALA A 167 -8.82 8.32 -24.81
N VAL A 168 -8.51 7.83 -26.02
CA VAL A 168 -9.47 7.72 -27.13
C VAL A 168 -10.55 6.69 -26.78
N ALA A 169 -10.16 5.51 -26.31
CA ALA A 169 -11.11 4.46 -25.94
C ALA A 169 -12.07 4.88 -24.80
N ALA A 170 -11.59 5.66 -23.83
CA ALA A 170 -12.42 6.17 -22.74
C ALA A 170 -13.43 7.24 -23.18
N LYS A 171 -13.26 7.85 -24.36
CA LYS A 171 -14.19 8.84 -24.90
C LYS A 171 -15.36 8.19 -25.64
N ASP A 172 -15.16 6.97 -26.14
CA ASP A 172 -16.14 6.26 -26.99
C ASP A 172 -17.09 5.35 -26.17
N GLY A 173 -16.95 5.28 -24.85
CA GLY A 173 -17.79 4.55 -23.89
C GLY A 173 -18.50 5.47 -22.93
#